data_e9968503a58cae160a0d2e9b0dca2295
#
_entry.id   e9968503a58cae160a0d2e9b0dca2295
#
_cell.length_a   1.000
_cell.length_b   1.000
_cell.length_c   1.000
_cell.angle_alpha   90.00
_cell.angle_beta   90.00
_cell.angle_gamma   90.00
#
_symmetry.space_group_name_H-M   'P 1'
#
loop_
_entity.id
_entity.type
_entity.pdbx_description
1 polymer ?
#
loop_
_entity_poly.entity_id
_entity_poly.type
_entity_poly.pdbx_seq_one_letter_code
_entity_poly.pdbx_strand_id
1 'polypeptide(L)'
;MDSPCRYTHLAALDTSRTAGVPVCFVPSLRPALWPGEKALRDTVMQFLPFADILVLTADEMELLLDTREYQVGLFALLRGHTQLVVLETEEGVHAFTRAAHAFRPGLSVPPEELAARLLYQIAQQELTLKKLMKCSAPALQTLL
;
A
#
# COMPACT_ATOMS: atom_id res chain seq x y z
N MET A 1 -19.20 1.09 3.88
CA MET A 1 -18.77 0.98 5.29
C MET A 1 -19.62 1.94 6.10
N ASP A 2 -20.37 1.42 7.07
CA ASP A 2 -21.26 2.23 7.89
C ASP A 2 -20.47 3.16 8.84
N SER A 3 -21.09 4.27 9.20
CA SER A 3 -20.45 5.37 9.93
C SER A 3 -19.72 4.92 11.22
N PRO A 4 -20.29 4.09 12.11
CA PRO A 4 -19.59 3.68 13.33
C PRO A 4 -18.30 2.88 13.05
N CYS A 5 -18.35 1.96 12.09
CA CYS A 5 -17.21 1.13 11.73
C CYS A 5 -16.06 1.99 11.18
N ARG A 6 -16.36 2.93 10.30
CA ARG A 6 -15.37 3.86 9.73
C ARG A 6 -14.67 4.69 10.80
N TYR A 7 -15.44 5.27 11.74
CA TYR A 7 -14.86 6.06 12.83
C TYR A 7 -13.97 5.23 13.75
N THR A 8 -14.36 4.01 14.07
CA THR A 8 -13.56 3.10 14.88
C THR A 8 -12.22 2.78 14.21
N HIS A 9 -12.21 2.51 12.90
CA HIS A 9 -10.98 2.26 12.15
C HIS A 9 -10.07 3.50 12.11
N LEU A 10 -10.62 4.68 11.84
CA LEU A 10 -9.85 5.92 11.82
C LEU A 10 -9.24 6.23 13.20
N ALA A 11 -9.98 5.99 14.29
CA ALA A 11 -9.46 6.15 15.65
C ALA A 11 -8.34 5.15 15.95
N ALA A 12 -8.46 3.89 15.51
CA ALA A 12 -7.41 2.88 15.65
C ALA A 12 -6.14 3.27 14.88
N LEU A 13 -6.29 3.79 13.67
CA LEU A 13 -5.16 4.26 12.84
C LEU A 13 -4.45 5.46 13.47
N ASP A 14 -5.20 6.41 14.05
CA ASP A 14 -4.61 7.54 14.76
C ASP A 14 -3.86 7.09 16.02
N THR A 15 -4.39 6.12 16.74
CA THR A 15 -3.71 5.48 17.87
C THR A 15 -2.42 4.79 17.44
N SER A 16 -2.44 4.03 16.34
CA SER A 16 -1.26 3.36 15.78
C SER A 16 -0.18 4.37 15.41
N ARG A 17 -0.56 5.45 14.74
CA ARG A 17 0.35 6.54 14.38
C ARG A 17 0.98 7.19 15.62
N THR A 18 0.20 7.47 16.65
CA THR A 18 0.67 8.06 17.91
C THR A 18 1.63 7.13 18.64
N ALA A 19 1.37 5.81 18.59
CA ALA A 19 2.22 4.79 19.18
C ALA A 19 3.47 4.43 18.31
N GLY A 20 3.58 5.01 17.11
CA GLY A 20 4.67 4.70 16.18
C GLY A 20 4.61 3.28 15.60
N VAL A 21 3.44 2.68 15.58
CA VAL A 21 3.19 1.35 14.99
C VAL A 21 2.98 1.50 13.49
N PRO A 22 3.78 0.84 12.62
CA PRO A 22 3.61 0.88 11.19
C PRO A 22 2.25 0.35 10.74
N VAL A 23 1.65 1.03 9.77
CA VAL A 23 0.36 0.65 9.19
C VAL A 23 0.58 0.12 7.78
N CYS A 24 0.24 -1.14 7.55
CA CYS A 24 0.14 -1.73 6.22
C CYS A 24 -1.32 -1.68 5.77
N PHE A 25 -1.58 -1.03 4.66
CA PHE A 25 -2.92 -0.89 4.10
C PHE A 25 -3.05 -1.67 2.79
N VAL A 26 -4.04 -2.56 2.76
CA VAL A 26 -4.42 -3.34 1.58
C VAL A 26 -5.87 -3.00 1.29
N PRO A 27 -6.16 -2.18 0.26
CA PRO A 27 -7.52 -1.70 0.00
C PRO A 27 -8.53 -2.81 -0.30
N SER A 28 -8.13 -3.86 -1.03
CA SER A 28 -9.00 -4.98 -1.46
C SER A 28 -10.34 -4.47 -2.00
N LEU A 29 -10.27 -3.62 -3.00
CA LEU A 29 -11.43 -2.90 -3.50
C LEU A 29 -12.45 -3.83 -4.16
N ARG A 30 -13.70 -3.72 -3.76
CA ARG A 30 -14.84 -4.44 -4.35
C ARG A 30 -15.91 -3.45 -4.77
N PRO A 31 -15.81 -2.85 -5.97
CA PRO A 31 -16.71 -1.80 -6.42
C PRO A 31 -18.22 -2.16 -6.31
N ALA A 32 -18.55 -3.45 -6.54
CA ALA A 32 -19.94 -3.94 -6.44
C ALA A 32 -20.57 -3.80 -5.05
N LEU A 33 -19.78 -3.59 -4.00
CA LEU A 33 -20.26 -3.38 -2.62
C LEU A 33 -20.50 -1.91 -2.28
N TRP A 34 -20.27 -1.00 -3.22
CA TRP A 34 -20.36 0.44 -3.00
C TRP A 34 -21.50 1.06 -3.82
N PRO A 35 -22.09 2.16 -3.35
CA PRO A 35 -23.11 2.91 -4.10
C PRO A 35 -22.61 3.49 -5.42
N GLY A 36 -21.27 3.56 -5.60
CA GLY A 36 -20.60 4.04 -6.79
C GLY A 36 -19.12 4.27 -6.53
N GLU A 37 -18.33 4.36 -7.59
CA GLU A 37 -16.87 4.52 -7.54
C GLU A 37 -16.43 5.76 -6.78
N LYS A 38 -17.17 6.87 -6.91
CA LYS A 38 -16.86 8.09 -6.15
C LYS A 38 -16.92 7.87 -4.64
N ALA A 39 -17.98 7.20 -4.16
CA ALA A 39 -18.14 6.93 -2.73
C ALA A 39 -17.06 5.99 -2.21
N LEU A 40 -16.67 4.99 -3.00
CA LEU A 40 -15.54 4.10 -2.71
C LEU A 40 -14.25 4.91 -2.62
N ARG A 41 -13.91 5.68 -3.67
CA ARG A 41 -12.70 6.49 -3.74
C ARG A 41 -12.60 7.48 -2.58
N ASP A 42 -13.64 8.28 -2.35
CA ASP A 42 -13.69 9.28 -1.28
C ASP A 42 -13.50 8.65 0.11
N THR A 43 -13.95 7.41 0.30
CA THR A 43 -13.77 6.69 1.57
C THR A 43 -12.33 6.18 1.70
N VAL A 44 -11.80 5.50 0.69
CA VAL A 44 -10.45 4.93 0.74
C VAL A 44 -9.39 6.02 0.88
N MET A 45 -9.57 7.14 0.21
CA MET A 45 -8.66 8.30 0.31
C MET A 45 -8.54 8.88 1.72
N GLN A 46 -9.50 8.59 2.62
CA GLN A 46 -9.38 8.99 4.04
C GLN A 46 -8.41 8.12 4.83
N PHE A 47 -8.13 6.89 4.38
CA PHE A 47 -7.23 5.94 5.03
C PHE A 47 -5.79 6.05 4.51
N LEU A 48 -5.59 6.46 3.27
CA LEU A 48 -4.26 6.58 2.66
C LEU A 48 -3.26 7.42 3.49
N PRO A 49 -3.64 8.55 4.13
CA PRO A 49 -2.70 9.33 4.94
C PRO A 49 -2.13 8.59 6.16
N PHE A 50 -2.71 7.45 6.53
CA PHE A 50 -2.22 6.63 7.64
C PHE A 50 -1.35 5.44 7.16
N ALA A 51 -1.33 5.16 5.87
CA ALA A 51 -0.60 4.02 5.32
C ALA A 51 0.90 4.30 5.21
N ASP A 52 1.71 3.61 6.00
CA ASP A 52 3.17 3.58 5.84
C ASP A 52 3.57 2.66 4.69
N ILE A 53 2.88 1.53 4.57
CA ILE A 53 3.04 0.54 3.52
C ILE A 53 1.70 0.37 2.82
N LEU A 54 1.70 0.45 1.50
CA LEU A 54 0.51 0.27 0.66
C LEU A 54 0.74 -0.88 -0.30
N VAL A 55 -0.17 -1.86 -0.28
CA VAL A 55 -0.14 -3.00 -1.21
C VAL A 55 -1.44 -2.98 -2.00
N LEU A 56 -1.33 -2.91 -3.33
CA LEU A 56 -2.50 -2.81 -4.21
C LEU A 56 -2.20 -3.39 -5.60
N THR A 57 -3.26 -3.62 -6.36
CA THR A 57 -3.16 -3.98 -7.78
C THR A 57 -3.10 -2.74 -8.67
N ALA A 58 -2.71 -2.91 -9.94
CA ALA A 58 -2.74 -1.85 -10.94
C ALA A 58 -4.17 -1.30 -11.16
N ASP A 59 -5.16 -2.19 -11.18
CA ASP A 59 -6.57 -1.81 -11.33
C ASP A 59 -7.09 -0.99 -10.14
N GLU A 60 -6.67 -1.37 -8.92
CA GLU A 60 -7.00 -0.61 -7.71
C GLU A 60 -6.36 0.78 -7.74
N MET A 61 -5.12 0.87 -8.20
CA MET A 61 -4.44 2.15 -8.35
C MET A 61 -5.13 3.03 -9.38
N GLU A 62 -5.51 2.48 -10.53
CA GLU A 62 -6.29 3.19 -11.55
C GLU A 62 -7.61 3.72 -10.95
N LEU A 63 -8.34 2.87 -10.24
CA LEU A 63 -9.60 3.24 -9.61
C LEU A 63 -9.45 4.37 -8.58
N LEU A 64 -8.38 4.34 -7.78
CA LEU A 64 -8.14 5.33 -6.72
C LEU A 64 -7.62 6.67 -7.24
N LEU A 65 -6.69 6.64 -8.21
CA LEU A 65 -5.94 7.80 -8.64
C LEU A 65 -6.33 8.33 -10.03
N ASP A 66 -7.28 7.65 -10.69
CA ASP A 66 -7.77 7.98 -12.03
C ASP A 66 -6.62 8.06 -13.06
N THR A 67 -5.66 7.14 -12.95
CA THR A 67 -4.51 7.08 -13.85
C THR A 67 -4.06 5.64 -14.10
N ARG A 68 -3.78 5.32 -15.36
CA ARG A 68 -3.12 4.08 -15.80
C ARG A 68 -1.59 4.21 -15.80
N GLU A 69 -1.11 5.42 -15.73
CA GLU A 69 0.32 5.67 -15.62
C GLU A 69 0.77 5.46 -14.18
N TYR A 70 1.13 4.22 -13.84
CA TYR A 70 1.50 3.90 -12.45
C TYR A 70 2.69 4.71 -11.93
N GLN A 71 3.58 5.23 -12.78
CA GLN A 71 4.64 6.13 -12.34
C GLN A 71 4.07 7.44 -11.76
N VAL A 72 3.03 8.01 -12.39
CA VAL A 72 2.36 9.21 -11.90
C VAL A 72 1.63 8.92 -10.59
N GLY A 73 0.91 7.80 -10.55
CA GLY A 73 0.20 7.36 -9.35
C GLY A 73 1.15 7.09 -8.18
N LEU A 74 2.24 6.37 -8.42
CA LEU A 74 3.27 6.10 -7.43
C LEU A 74 3.93 7.37 -6.89
N PHE A 75 4.23 8.33 -7.77
CA PHE A 75 4.78 9.61 -7.36
C PHE A 75 3.82 10.36 -6.42
N ALA A 76 2.52 10.35 -6.72
CA ALA A 76 1.52 10.96 -5.86
C ALA A 76 1.45 10.27 -4.48
N LEU A 77 1.46 8.94 -4.43
CA LEU A 77 1.41 8.16 -3.20
C LEU A 77 2.67 8.36 -2.33
N LEU A 78 3.85 8.27 -2.95
CA LEU A 78 5.12 8.38 -2.24
C LEU A 78 5.47 9.82 -1.80
N ARG A 79 4.84 10.84 -2.37
CA ARG A 79 4.97 12.22 -1.85
C ARG A 79 4.24 12.44 -0.54
N GLY A 80 3.25 11.62 -0.25
CA GLY A 80 2.49 11.65 0.99
C GLY A 80 3.24 11.01 2.16
N HIS A 81 2.50 10.34 3.02
CA HIS A 81 3.03 9.65 4.20
C HIS A 81 3.64 8.28 3.86
N THR A 82 3.16 7.64 2.81
CA THR A 82 3.54 6.28 2.42
C THR A 82 5.04 6.16 2.12
N GLN A 83 5.66 5.14 2.70
CA GLN A 83 7.10 4.89 2.59
C GLN A 83 7.43 3.77 1.58
N LEU A 84 6.53 2.80 1.46
CA LEU A 84 6.66 1.68 0.54
C LEU A 84 5.31 1.45 -0.17
N VAL A 85 5.35 1.38 -1.49
CA VAL A 85 4.23 0.92 -2.31
C VAL A 85 4.63 -0.39 -2.97
N VAL A 86 3.81 -1.41 -2.82
CA VAL A 86 3.93 -2.68 -3.53
C VAL A 86 2.76 -2.78 -4.48
N LEU A 87 3.07 -2.90 -5.76
CA LEU A 87 2.11 -2.89 -6.85
C LEU A 87 2.15 -4.22 -7.60
N GLU A 88 1.04 -4.95 -7.58
CA GLU A 88 0.84 -6.11 -8.44
C GLU A 88 0.34 -5.66 -9.82
N THR A 89 0.97 -6.20 -10.85
CA THR A 89 0.62 -5.99 -12.25
C THR A 89 0.54 -7.33 -12.97
N GLU A 90 0.05 -7.36 -14.20
CA GLU A 90 0.06 -8.57 -15.04
C GLU A 90 1.47 -9.12 -15.29
N GLU A 91 2.49 -8.25 -15.28
CA GLU A 91 3.88 -8.64 -15.56
C GLU A 91 4.60 -9.18 -14.31
N GLY A 92 4.09 -8.87 -13.10
CA GLY A 92 4.69 -9.24 -11.83
C GLY A 92 4.47 -8.21 -10.75
N VAL A 93 5.31 -8.25 -9.73
CA VAL A 93 5.20 -7.38 -8.55
C VAL A 93 6.32 -6.37 -8.50
N HIS A 94 5.98 -5.14 -8.29
CA HIS A 94 6.89 -4.01 -8.11
C HIS A 94 6.89 -3.55 -6.64
N ALA A 95 8.05 -3.19 -6.11
CA ALA A 95 8.19 -2.50 -4.84
C ALA A 95 8.88 -1.15 -5.06
N PHE A 96 8.28 -0.09 -4.55
CA PHE A 96 8.77 1.28 -4.71
C PHE A 96 8.92 1.96 -3.36
N THR A 97 10.08 2.55 -3.15
CA THR A 97 10.31 3.60 -2.16
C THR A 97 10.67 4.90 -2.87
N ARG A 98 10.88 5.99 -2.12
CA ARG A 98 11.41 7.22 -2.73
C ARG A 98 12.84 7.08 -3.26
N ALA A 99 13.58 6.09 -2.79
CA ALA A 99 15.00 5.91 -3.08
C ALA A 99 15.28 4.80 -4.09
N ALA A 100 14.39 3.81 -4.21
CA ALA A 100 14.66 2.60 -4.97
C ALA A 100 13.39 1.96 -5.52
N HIS A 101 13.57 1.16 -6.56
CA HIS A 101 12.57 0.31 -7.18
C HIS A 101 13.12 -1.10 -7.36
N ALA A 102 12.32 -2.10 -7.04
CA ALA A 102 12.56 -3.50 -7.33
C ALA A 102 11.39 -4.10 -8.09
N PHE A 103 11.68 -5.09 -8.93
CA PHE A 103 10.67 -5.78 -9.74
C PHE A 103 10.89 -7.29 -9.72
N ARG A 104 9.85 -8.05 -9.47
CA ARG A 104 9.85 -9.51 -9.52
C ARG A 104 8.90 -9.98 -10.61
N PRO A 105 9.41 -10.37 -11.78
CA PRO A 105 8.58 -10.80 -12.90
C PRO A 105 7.88 -12.13 -12.61
N GLY A 106 6.66 -12.28 -13.14
CA GLY A 106 5.89 -13.52 -13.06
C GLY A 106 5.38 -13.88 -11.67
N LEU A 107 5.60 -13.05 -10.66
CA LEU A 107 4.96 -13.23 -9.36
C LEU A 107 3.54 -12.65 -9.43
N SER A 108 2.55 -13.51 -9.25
CA SER A 108 1.14 -13.12 -9.14
C SER A 108 0.55 -13.82 -7.94
N VAL A 109 0.22 -13.07 -6.92
CA VAL A 109 -0.41 -13.53 -5.67
C VAL A 109 -1.39 -12.47 -5.20
N PRO A 110 -2.47 -12.84 -4.50
CA PRO A 110 -3.41 -11.87 -3.96
C PRO A 110 -2.72 -10.80 -3.10
N PRO A 111 -3.15 -9.53 -3.16
CA PRO A 111 -2.53 -8.45 -2.39
C PRO A 111 -2.41 -8.74 -0.89
N GLU A 112 -3.38 -9.43 -0.30
CA GLU A 112 -3.36 -9.82 1.11
C GLU A 112 -2.25 -10.83 1.41
N GLU A 113 -2.01 -11.80 0.53
CA GLU A 113 -0.91 -12.76 0.67
C GLU A 113 0.43 -12.06 0.46
N LEU A 114 0.52 -11.17 -0.51
CA LEU A 114 1.70 -10.36 -0.78
C LEU A 114 2.05 -9.49 0.44
N ALA A 115 1.04 -8.86 1.05
CA ALA A 115 1.21 -8.08 2.28
C ALA A 115 1.70 -8.95 3.44
N ALA A 116 1.15 -10.15 3.62
CA ALA A 116 1.55 -11.06 4.69
C ALA A 116 3.01 -11.50 4.52
N ARG A 117 3.44 -11.87 3.31
CA ARG A 117 4.83 -12.22 2.98
C ARG A 117 5.78 -11.06 3.26
N LEU A 118 5.41 -9.86 2.79
CA LEU A 118 6.18 -8.64 2.98
C LEU A 118 6.38 -8.32 4.46
N LEU A 119 5.31 -8.32 5.25
CA LEU A 119 5.37 -8.04 6.69
C LEU A 119 6.21 -9.08 7.44
N TYR A 120 6.11 -10.35 7.05
CA TYR A 120 6.95 -11.40 7.58
C TYR A 120 8.44 -11.13 7.31
N GLN A 121 8.81 -10.77 6.08
CA GLN A 121 10.19 -10.45 5.71
C GLN A 121 10.70 -9.21 6.44
N ILE A 122 9.88 -8.17 6.57
CA ILE A 122 10.21 -6.95 7.32
C ILE A 122 10.50 -7.30 8.78
N ALA A 123 9.67 -8.15 9.39
CA ALA A 123 9.84 -8.58 10.77
C ALA A 123 11.10 -9.44 10.96
N GLN A 124 11.34 -10.42 10.07
CA GLN A 124 12.52 -11.28 10.10
C GLN A 124 13.85 -10.52 9.98
N GLN A 125 13.84 -9.46 9.17
CA GLN A 125 15.03 -8.62 8.93
C GLN A 125 15.12 -7.44 9.92
N GLU A 126 14.22 -7.35 10.89
CA GLU A 126 14.13 -6.24 11.87
C GLU A 126 14.20 -4.85 11.19
N LEU A 127 13.48 -4.74 10.06
CA LEU A 127 13.44 -3.50 9.29
C LEU A 127 12.46 -2.51 9.93
N THR A 128 12.99 -1.37 10.34
CA THR A 128 12.16 -0.22 10.69
C THR A 128 11.74 0.56 9.45
N LEU A 129 10.68 1.37 9.52
CA LEU A 129 10.28 2.25 8.42
C LEU A 129 11.44 3.13 7.92
N LYS A 130 12.28 3.63 8.84
CA LYS A 130 13.46 4.44 8.48
C LYS A 130 14.50 3.66 7.67
N LYS A 131 14.69 2.37 7.98
CA LYS A 131 15.56 1.48 7.20
C LYS A 131 14.94 1.15 5.86
N LEU A 132 13.64 0.86 5.85
CA LEU A 132 12.88 0.55 4.63
C LEU A 132 12.97 1.67 3.59
N MET A 133 12.82 2.94 4.01
CA MET A 133 12.97 4.11 3.14
C MET A 133 14.33 4.24 2.47
N LYS A 134 15.38 3.66 3.08
CA LYS A 134 16.77 3.73 2.62
C LYS A 134 17.21 2.44 1.95
N CYS A 135 16.33 1.45 1.81
CA CYS A 135 16.66 0.20 1.14
C CYS A 135 17.13 0.45 -0.30
N SER A 136 18.19 -0.24 -0.69
CA SER A 136 18.60 -0.32 -2.08
C SER A 136 17.66 -1.23 -2.90
N ALA A 137 17.71 -1.15 -4.22
CA ALA A 137 16.92 -2.02 -5.08
C ALA A 137 17.14 -3.52 -4.79
N PRO A 138 18.38 -4.03 -4.60
CA PRO A 138 18.60 -5.42 -4.19
C PRO A 138 17.96 -5.78 -2.84
N ALA A 139 18.00 -4.87 -1.86
CA ALA A 139 17.37 -5.11 -0.56
C ALA A 139 15.84 -5.13 -0.66
N LEU A 140 15.23 -4.28 -1.49
CA LEU A 140 13.78 -4.35 -1.79
C LEU A 140 13.42 -5.65 -2.51
N GLN A 141 14.29 -6.15 -3.40
CA GLN A 141 14.09 -7.41 -4.11
C GLN A 141 13.96 -8.60 -3.16
N THR A 142 14.66 -8.59 -2.03
CA THR A 142 14.59 -9.67 -1.04
C THR A 142 13.28 -9.66 -0.24
N LEU A 143 12.52 -8.58 -0.29
CA LEU A 143 11.22 -8.46 0.38
C LEU A 143 10.06 -9.02 -0.49
N LEU A 144 10.24 -9.10 -1.80
CA LEU A 144 9.29 -9.65 -2.76
C LEU A 144 9.47 -11.16 -2.95
#